data_50a32c0945c5ca98a5cebad7aa104532
#
_entry.id   50a32c0945c5ca98a5cebad7aa104532
#
_cell.length_a   1.000
_cell.length_b   1.000
_cell.length_c   1.000
_cell.angle_alpha   90.00
_cell.angle_beta   90.00
_cell.angle_gamma   90.00
#
_symmetry.space_group_name_H-M   'P 1'
#
loop_
_entity.id
_entity.type
_entity.pdbx_description
1 polymer ?
#
loop_
_entity_poly.entity_id
_entity_poly.type
_entity_poly.pdbx_seq_one_letter_code
_entity_poly.pdbx_strand_id
1 'polypeptide(L)'
;MAKYHKLVVFVPVKKLEKVRAAICAAGAGQIGSNYDNCTFYTIGTGTFRPLKGSKPHIGKIGKLARVKEARLETIVTANGLKKVLAALIKAHPYEEPAYDVYPLV
;
A
#
# COMPACT_ATOMS: atom_id res chain seq x y z
N MET A 1 9.79 -21.52 -5.31
CA MET A 1 9.09 -20.51 -4.50
C MET A 1 9.80 -19.18 -4.62
N ALA A 2 9.04 -18.10 -4.67
CA ALA A 2 9.63 -16.78 -4.78
C ALA A 2 10.28 -16.36 -3.47
N LYS A 3 11.52 -15.86 -3.55
CA LYS A 3 12.25 -15.34 -2.41
C LYS A 3 11.79 -13.91 -2.07
N TYR A 4 11.41 -13.15 -3.09
CA TYR A 4 10.96 -11.77 -2.97
C TYR A 4 9.61 -11.59 -3.63
N HIS A 5 8.87 -10.62 -3.12
CA HIS A 5 7.58 -10.19 -3.66
C HIS A 5 7.58 -8.69 -3.91
N LYS A 6 6.90 -8.29 -4.97
CA LYS A 6 6.60 -6.88 -5.21
C LYS A 6 5.29 -6.56 -4.50
N LEU A 7 5.31 -5.56 -3.64
CA LEU A 7 4.11 -5.03 -3.01
C LEU A 7 3.75 -3.71 -3.68
N VAL A 8 2.50 -3.60 -4.12
CA VAL A 8 1.95 -2.38 -4.69
C VAL A 8 0.76 -1.99 -3.83
N VAL A 9 0.71 -0.75 -3.38
CA VAL A 9 -0.43 -0.25 -2.62
C VAL A 9 -0.84 1.13 -3.14
N PHE A 10 -2.14 1.36 -3.22
CA PHE A 10 -2.71 2.65 -3.59
C PHE A 10 -3.13 3.38 -2.33
N VAL A 11 -2.63 4.59 -2.15
CA VAL A 11 -2.87 5.33 -0.91
C VAL A 11 -3.10 6.81 -1.23
N PRO A 12 -4.06 7.47 -0.55
CA PRO A 12 -4.24 8.92 -0.73
C PRO A 12 -2.93 9.64 -0.48
N VAL A 13 -2.62 10.62 -1.32
CA VAL A 13 -1.33 11.33 -1.26
C VAL A 13 -1.04 11.88 0.14
N LYS A 14 -2.06 12.37 0.83
CA LYS A 14 -1.91 12.92 2.19
C LYS A 14 -1.45 11.89 3.21
N LYS A 15 -1.63 10.60 2.94
CA LYS A 15 -1.26 9.51 3.85
C LYS A 15 -0.09 8.69 3.32
N LEU A 16 0.47 9.06 2.18
CA LEU A 16 1.56 8.33 1.55
C LEU A 16 2.73 8.13 2.50
N GLU A 17 3.22 9.19 3.11
CA GLU A 17 4.41 9.09 3.97
C GLU A 17 4.15 8.23 5.21
N LYS A 18 2.97 8.31 5.79
CA LYS A 18 2.60 7.47 6.93
C LYS A 18 2.64 5.99 6.57
N VAL A 19 2.05 5.63 5.44
CA VAL A 19 2.00 4.23 4.99
C VAL A 19 3.40 3.76 4.57
N ARG A 20 4.12 4.57 3.79
CA ARG A 20 5.48 4.25 3.36
C ARG A 20 6.39 3.97 4.55
N ALA A 21 6.39 4.87 5.53
CA ALA A 21 7.22 4.72 6.73
C ALA A 21 6.85 3.48 7.53
N ALA A 22 5.56 3.20 7.67
CA ALA A 22 5.08 2.04 8.43
C ALA A 22 5.51 0.72 7.80
N ILE A 23 5.35 0.56 6.49
CA ILE A 23 5.73 -0.69 5.83
C ILE A 23 7.25 -0.86 5.80
N CYS A 24 8.00 0.22 5.64
CA CYS A 24 9.46 0.16 5.66
C CYS A 24 9.99 -0.16 7.06
N ALA A 25 9.38 0.39 8.10
CA ALA A 25 9.72 0.04 9.49
C ALA A 25 9.48 -1.45 9.77
N ALA A 26 8.51 -2.05 9.09
CA ALA A 26 8.20 -3.48 9.23
C ALA A 26 9.08 -4.38 8.35
N GLY A 27 9.97 -3.81 7.53
CA GLY A 27 10.93 -4.55 6.75
C GLY A 27 10.80 -4.45 5.24
N ALA A 28 9.81 -3.72 4.73
CA ALA A 28 9.69 -3.52 3.28
C ALA A 28 10.83 -2.63 2.76
N GLY A 29 11.21 -2.84 1.49
CA GLY A 29 12.15 -1.96 0.81
C GLY A 29 13.62 -2.20 1.15
N GLN A 30 13.94 -3.34 1.74
CA GLN A 30 15.33 -3.67 2.04
C GLN A 30 15.95 -4.36 0.84
N ILE A 31 17.03 -3.79 0.32
CA ILE A 31 17.76 -4.34 -0.83
C ILE A 31 19.20 -4.61 -0.40
N GLY A 32 19.56 -5.88 -0.39
CA GLY A 32 20.86 -6.30 0.13
C GLY A 32 21.01 -5.94 1.59
N SER A 33 22.24 -5.69 2.03
CA SER A 33 22.53 -5.37 3.42
C SER A 33 22.83 -3.88 3.65
N ASN A 34 22.87 -3.09 2.57
CA ASN A 34 23.32 -1.70 2.65
C ASN A 34 22.24 -0.65 2.41
N TYR A 35 21.04 -1.06 1.93
CA TYR A 35 19.98 -0.11 1.63
C TYR A 35 18.65 -0.58 2.20
N ASP A 36 17.92 0.33 2.82
CA ASP A 36 16.54 0.12 3.24
C ASP A 36 15.66 1.25 2.71
N ASN A 37 14.38 1.21 3.03
CA ASN A 37 13.42 2.22 2.59
C ASN A 37 13.40 2.42 1.06
N CYS A 38 13.71 1.38 0.31
CA CYS A 38 13.73 1.45 -1.15
C CYS A 38 12.30 1.33 -1.67
N THR A 39 11.74 2.45 -2.08
CA THR A 39 10.38 2.52 -2.61
C THR A 39 10.37 3.36 -3.88
N PHE A 40 9.36 3.15 -4.68
CA PHE A 40 9.07 4.00 -5.82
C PHE A 40 7.60 4.34 -5.79
N TYR A 41 7.22 5.57 -6.09
CA TYR A 41 5.80 5.90 -6.21
C TYR A 41 5.53 6.89 -7.32
N THR A 42 4.33 6.80 -7.87
CA THR A 42 3.80 7.74 -8.85
C THR A 42 2.45 8.22 -8.36
N ILE A 43 2.08 9.41 -8.78
CA ILE A 43 0.82 10.04 -8.39
C ILE A 43 -0.17 9.91 -9.55
N GLY A 44 -1.39 9.51 -9.24
CA GLY A 44 -2.46 9.39 -10.21
C GLY A 44 -3.82 9.63 -9.57
N THR A 45 -4.86 9.24 -10.26
CA THR A 45 -6.23 9.38 -9.77
C THR A 45 -6.85 8.01 -9.60
N GLY A 46 -7.25 7.68 -8.38
CA GLY A 46 -8.01 6.48 -8.08
C GLY A 46 -9.50 6.79 -8.08
N THR A 47 -10.30 5.81 -8.46
CA THR A 47 -11.75 5.93 -8.41
C THR A 47 -12.35 4.79 -7.62
N PHE A 48 -13.43 5.08 -6.91
CA PHE A 48 -14.23 4.07 -6.23
C PHE A 48 -15.61 4.64 -5.93
N ARG A 49 -16.56 3.77 -5.67
CA ARG A 49 -17.90 4.18 -5.28
C ARG A 49 -18.31 3.38 -4.05
N PRO A 50 -18.44 4.04 -2.89
CA PRO A 50 -18.91 3.35 -1.68
C PRO A 50 -20.34 2.85 -1.89
N LEU A 51 -20.58 1.61 -1.49
CA LEU A 51 -21.90 1.00 -1.56
C LEU A 51 -22.53 0.93 -0.18
N LYS A 52 -23.85 0.70 -0.14
CA LYS A 52 -24.60 0.58 1.11
C LYS A 52 -23.92 -0.43 2.03
N GLY A 53 -23.71 -0.04 3.27
CA GLY A 53 -23.04 -0.87 4.28
C GLY A 53 -21.57 -0.58 4.47
N SER A 54 -20.96 0.19 3.56
CA SER A 54 -19.56 0.59 3.71
C SER A 54 -19.40 1.75 4.70
N LYS A 55 -18.19 1.90 5.23
CA LYS A 55 -17.82 3.02 6.10
C LYS A 55 -16.64 3.75 5.46
N PRO A 56 -16.89 4.59 4.46
CA PRO A 56 -15.81 5.19 3.69
C PRO A 56 -15.05 6.26 4.48
N HIS A 57 -13.73 6.22 4.40
CA HIS A 57 -12.86 7.27 4.90
C HIS A 57 -13.01 8.53 4.03
N ILE A 58 -13.14 8.32 2.71
CA ILE A 58 -13.36 9.38 1.71
C ILE A 58 -14.55 8.98 0.88
N GLY A 59 -15.33 9.97 0.46
CA GLY A 59 -16.46 9.75 -0.44
C GLY A 59 -17.78 9.52 0.28
N LYS A 60 -18.83 9.36 -0.50
CA LYS A 60 -20.20 9.20 -0.02
C LYS A 60 -20.84 7.98 -0.68
N ILE A 61 -21.70 7.30 0.07
CA ILE A 61 -22.40 6.12 -0.42
C ILE A 61 -23.18 6.46 -1.70
N GLY A 62 -22.99 5.62 -2.73
CA GLY A 62 -23.66 5.73 -4.01
C GLY A 62 -23.06 6.74 -4.99
N LYS A 63 -21.99 7.45 -4.60
CA LYS A 63 -21.36 8.44 -5.46
C LYS A 63 -19.93 8.03 -5.84
N LEU A 64 -19.60 8.21 -7.11
CA LEU A 64 -18.24 7.96 -7.58
C LEU A 64 -17.30 9.00 -6.98
N ALA A 65 -16.26 8.53 -6.30
CA ALA A 65 -15.20 9.37 -5.77
C ALA A 65 -13.98 9.30 -6.68
N ARG A 66 -13.29 10.43 -6.83
CA ARG A 66 -11.99 10.53 -7.52
C ARG A 66 -11.01 11.09 -6.53
N VAL A 67 -9.95 10.35 -6.28
CA VAL A 67 -8.99 10.69 -5.24
C VAL A 67 -7.59 10.72 -5.83
N LYS A 68 -6.85 11.78 -5.52
CA LYS A 68 -5.43 11.81 -5.86
C LYS A 68 -4.71 10.80 -4.99
N GLU A 69 -4.14 9.78 -5.63
CA GLU A 69 -3.49 8.68 -4.94
C GLU A 69 -2.08 8.44 -5.45
N ALA A 70 -1.25 7.93 -4.58
CA ALA A 70 0.05 7.40 -4.97
C ALA A 70 -0.07 5.90 -5.21
N ARG A 71 0.55 5.42 -6.28
CA ARG A 71 0.85 4.01 -6.46
C ARG A 71 2.24 3.81 -5.85
N LEU A 72 2.28 3.20 -4.69
CA LEU A 72 3.51 2.96 -3.94
C LEU A 72 3.96 1.52 -4.19
N GLU A 73 5.20 1.35 -4.64
CA GLU A 73 5.77 0.04 -4.95
C GLU A 73 7.03 -0.19 -4.14
N THR A 74 7.19 -1.41 -3.67
CA THR A 74 8.37 -1.81 -2.93
C THR A 74 8.60 -3.31 -3.04
N ILE A 75 9.73 -3.78 -2.51
CA ILE A 75 10.09 -5.18 -2.49
C ILE A 75 10.02 -5.69 -1.06
N VAL A 76 9.57 -6.93 -0.88
CA VAL A 76 9.45 -7.55 0.44
C VAL A 76 9.93 -9.00 0.34
N THR A 77 10.68 -9.47 1.33
CA THR A 77 11.04 -10.89 1.38
C THR A 77 9.81 -11.74 1.67
N ALA A 78 9.81 -12.98 1.19
CA ALA A 78 8.71 -13.91 1.46
C ALA A 78 8.49 -14.08 2.97
N ASN A 79 9.56 -14.18 3.74
CA ASN A 79 9.47 -14.33 5.19
C ASN A 79 8.93 -13.08 5.90
N GLY A 80 9.17 -11.90 5.34
CA GLY A 80 8.73 -10.65 5.94
C GLY A 80 7.34 -10.19 5.52
N LEU A 81 6.74 -10.86 4.54
CA LEU A 81 5.51 -10.39 3.91
C LEU A 81 4.35 -10.23 4.89
N LYS A 82 4.12 -11.21 5.76
CA LYS A 82 3.01 -11.17 6.70
C LYS A 82 3.09 -9.96 7.64
N LYS A 83 4.28 -9.68 8.15
CA LYS A 83 4.53 -8.55 9.06
C LYS A 83 4.33 -7.22 8.33
N VAL A 84 4.81 -7.12 7.10
CA VAL A 84 4.66 -5.91 6.29
C VAL A 84 3.18 -5.65 5.97
N LEU A 85 2.44 -6.68 5.57
CA LEU A 85 1.02 -6.53 5.27
C LEU A 85 0.21 -6.12 6.51
N ALA A 86 0.54 -6.64 7.68
CA ALA A 86 -0.11 -6.23 8.93
C ALA A 86 0.14 -4.73 9.20
N ALA A 87 1.36 -4.26 8.98
CA ALA A 87 1.70 -2.85 9.16
C ALA A 87 0.98 -1.96 8.15
N LEU A 88 0.86 -2.44 6.90
CA LEU A 88 0.15 -1.72 5.84
C LEU A 88 -1.32 -1.52 6.22
N ILE A 89 -2.00 -2.60 6.59
CA ILE A 89 -3.42 -2.55 6.94
C ILE A 89 -3.66 -1.63 8.12
N LYS A 90 -2.79 -1.68 9.12
CA LYS A 90 -2.90 -0.83 10.30
C LYS A 90 -2.72 0.66 9.97
N ALA A 91 -1.82 0.99 9.06
CA ALA A 91 -1.48 2.38 8.73
C ALA A 91 -2.38 2.98 7.66
N HIS A 92 -2.96 2.15 6.78
CA HIS A 92 -3.76 2.62 5.67
C HIS A 92 -5.10 3.16 6.16
N PRO A 93 -5.57 4.33 5.66
CA PRO A 93 -6.81 4.93 6.15
C PRO A 93 -8.09 4.24 5.67
N TYR A 94 -8.03 3.48 4.57
CA TYR A 94 -9.22 2.86 3.99
C TYR A 94 -9.64 1.61 4.74
N GLU A 95 -10.95 1.39 4.80
CA GLU A 95 -11.57 0.18 5.33
C GLU A 95 -11.06 -1.06 4.60
N GLU A 96 -10.96 -0.96 3.27
CA GLU A 96 -10.45 -2.03 2.41
C GLU A 96 -9.37 -1.45 1.49
N PRO A 97 -8.11 -1.47 1.94
CA PRO A 97 -7.02 -0.95 1.11
C PRO A 97 -6.82 -1.76 -0.16
N ALA A 98 -6.56 -1.08 -1.27
CA ALA A 98 -6.22 -1.76 -2.52
C ALA A 98 -4.72 -1.99 -2.55
N TYR A 99 -4.31 -3.26 -2.49
CA TYR A 99 -2.90 -3.63 -2.64
C TYR A 99 -2.78 -4.96 -3.37
N ASP A 100 -1.64 -5.15 -4.00
CA ASP A 100 -1.34 -6.36 -4.75
C ASP A 100 0.04 -6.87 -4.37
N VAL A 101 0.20 -8.19 -4.36
CA VAL A 101 1.46 -8.83 -4.06
C VAL A 101 1.80 -9.75 -5.22
N TYR A 102 2.96 -9.51 -5.85
CA TYR A 102 3.43 -10.31 -6.97
C TYR A 102 4.68 -11.07 -6.59
N PRO A 103 4.70 -12.41 -6.74
CA PRO A 103 5.95 -13.14 -6.55
C PRO A 103 6.93 -12.76 -7.66
N LEU A 104 8.18 -12.54 -7.28
CA LEU A 104 9.24 -12.17 -8.22
C LEU A 104 10.09 -13.39 -8.56
N VAL A 105 10.51 -13.44 -9.79
CA VAL A 105 11.36 -14.55 -10.29
C VAL A 105 12.80 -14.38 -9.81
#